data_7cb5322b4c77007ca6f8c109587276f9
#
_entry.id   7cb5322b4c77007ca6f8c109587276f9
#
_cell.length_a   1.000
_cell.length_b   1.000
_cell.length_c   1.000
_cell.angle_alpha   90.00
_cell.angle_beta   90.00
_cell.angle_gamma   90.00
#
_symmetry.space_group_name_H-M   'P 1'
#
loop_
_entity.id
_entity.type
_entity.pdbx_description
1 polymer ?
#
loop_
_entity_poly.entity_id
_entity_poly.type
_entity_poly.pdbx_seq_one_letter_code
_entity_poly.pdbx_strand_id
1 'polypeptide(L)' 'MQDILYRRFFSEPSQTLPRRYEALRAVFVDRQPQTEVAKRFGYTYDSLRRLVSDFRA' A
#
# COMPACT_ATOMS: atom_id res chain seq x y z
N MET A 1 18.95 6.84 -0.41
CA MET A 1 17.84 7.78 -0.50
C MET A 1 16.52 7.18 -0.12
N GLN A 2 16.21 6.02 -0.65
CA GLN A 2 14.98 5.33 -0.26
C GLN A 2 15.00 4.91 1.19
N ASP A 3 16.18 4.64 1.74
CA ASP A 3 16.30 4.26 3.14
C ASP A 3 15.80 5.36 4.08
N ILE A 4 15.97 6.61 3.69
CA ILE A 4 15.50 7.73 4.51
C ILE A 4 13.98 7.74 4.56
N LEU A 5 13.32 7.47 3.44
CA LEU A 5 11.87 7.41 3.38
C LEU A 5 11.33 6.25 4.20
N TYR A 6 11.97 5.10 4.10
CA TYR A 6 11.58 3.94 4.90
C TYR A 6 11.69 4.23 6.38
N ARG A 7 12.78 4.84 6.79
CA ARG A 7 12.99 5.18 8.19
C ARG A 7 11.91 6.12 8.69
N ARG A 8 11.51 7.08 7.86
CA ARG A 8 10.44 7.99 8.23
C ARG A 8 9.15 7.26 8.50
N PHE A 9 8.77 6.37 7.61
CA PHE A 9 7.53 5.64 7.75
C PHE A 9 7.51 4.77 8.99
N PHE A 10 8.62 4.15 9.32
CA PHE A 10 8.65 3.20 10.41
C PHE A 10 9.06 3.80 11.75
N SER A 11 9.78 4.90 11.75
CA SER A 11 10.23 5.51 12.99
C SER A 11 9.33 6.67 13.47
N GLU A 12 8.35 7.06 12.68
CA GLU A 12 7.39 8.08 13.07
C GLU A 12 5.98 7.50 13.08
N PRO A 13 5.65 6.72 14.11
CA PRO A 13 4.36 6.00 14.14
C PRO A 13 3.15 6.92 14.25
N SER A 14 3.35 8.16 14.63
CA SER A 14 2.26 9.12 14.74
C SER A 14 1.81 9.66 13.38
N GLN A 15 2.60 9.46 12.33
CA GLN A 15 2.25 9.95 11.01
C GLN A 15 1.28 9.02 10.32
N THR A 16 0.31 9.63 9.63
CA THR A 16 -0.63 8.87 8.82
C THR A 16 0.09 8.35 7.58
N LEU A 17 0.06 7.06 7.38
CA LEU A 17 0.65 6.47 6.20
C LEU A 17 -0.19 6.78 4.98
N PRO A 18 0.43 6.97 3.81
CA PRO A 18 -0.32 7.18 2.58
C PRO A 18 -1.25 5.98 2.30
N ARG A 19 -2.44 6.29 1.78
CA ARG A 19 -3.40 5.24 1.44
C ARG A 19 -2.79 4.18 0.53
N ARG A 20 -1.98 4.62 -0.42
CA ARG A 20 -1.32 3.72 -1.36
C ARG A 20 -0.45 2.69 -0.64
N TYR A 21 0.32 3.16 0.34
CA TYR A 21 1.20 2.28 1.11
C TYR A 21 0.40 1.26 1.91
N GLU A 22 -0.66 1.72 2.56
CA GLU A 22 -1.48 0.81 3.37
C GLU A 22 -2.20 -0.22 2.50
N ALA A 23 -2.65 0.18 1.31
CA ALA A 23 -3.27 -0.76 0.38
C ALA A 23 -2.29 -1.83 -0.07
N LEU A 24 -1.08 -1.41 -0.44
CA LEU A 24 -0.04 -2.36 -0.85
C LEU A 24 0.33 -3.30 0.29
N ARG A 25 0.43 -2.78 1.49
CA ARG A 25 0.73 -3.60 2.64
C ARG A 25 -0.36 -4.65 2.87
N ALA A 26 -1.62 -4.27 2.72
CA ALA A 26 -2.72 -5.21 2.89
C ALA A 26 -2.62 -6.36 1.88
N VAL A 27 -2.20 -6.06 0.65
CA VAL A 27 -2.06 -7.08 -0.38
C VAL A 27 -0.85 -7.99 -0.10
N PHE A 28 0.30 -7.40 0.20
CA PHE A 28 1.54 -8.16 0.25
C PHE A 28 1.86 -8.75 1.63
N VAL A 29 1.52 -8.04 2.67
CA VAL A 29 1.83 -8.49 4.03
C VAL A 29 0.65 -9.25 4.63
N ASP A 30 -0.52 -8.65 4.59
CA ASP A 30 -1.72 -9.26 5.18
C ASP A 30 -2.35 -10.29 4.24
N ARG A 31 -1.91 -10.34 2.99
CA ARG A 31 -2.36 -11.30 1.98
C ARG A 31 -3.86 -11.27 1.76
N GLN A 32 -4.44 -10.09 1.86
CA GLN A 32 -5.86 -9.93 1.60
C GLN A 32 -6.13 -9.94 0.09
N PRO A 33 -7.30 -10.44 -0.34
CA PRO A 33 -7.65 -10.41 -1.75
C PRO A 33 -7.70 -8.98 -2.28
N GLN A 34 -7.24 -8.80 -3.50
CA GLN A 34 -7.19 -7.46 -4.09
C GLN A 34 -8.57 -6.82 -4.20
N THR A 35 -9.60 -7.63 -4.44
CA THR A 35 -10.97 -7.10 -4.51
C THR A 35 -11.39 -6.49 -3.17
N GLU A 36 -11.03 -7.11 -2.06
CA GLU A 36 -11.36 -6.59 -0.74
C GLU A 36 -10.54 -5.36 -0.42
N VAL A 37 -9.26 -5.37 -0.77
CA VAL A 37 -8.41 -4.22 -0.54
C VAL A 37 -8.88 -3.02 -1.34
N ALA A 38 -9.30 -3.23 -2.58
CA ALA A 38 -9.83 -2.16 -3.42
C ALA A 38 -11.03 -1.51 -2.76
N LYS A 39 -11.98 -2.30 -2.28
CA LYS A 39 -13.16 -1.78 -1.59
C LYS A 39 -12.79 -1.00 -0.33
N ARG A 40 -11.89 -1.58 0.45
CA ARG A 40 -11.53 -1.02 1.74
C ARG A 40 -10.86 0.34 1.61
N PHE A 41 -10.03 0.50 0.60
CA PHE A 41 -9.26 1.74 0.44
C PHE A 41 -9.79 2.66 -0.66
N GLY A 42 -10.96 2.34 -1.21
CA GLY A 42 -11.60 3.21 -2.17
C GLY A 42 -10.99 3.20 -3.57
N TYR A 43 -10.41 2.07 -3.97
CA TYR A 43 -9.91 1.88 -5.32
C TYR A 43 -10.87 1.05 -6.13
N THR A 44 -10.84 1.24 -7.46
CA THR A 44 -11.42 0.24 -8.34
C THR A 44 -10.47 -0.94 -8.39
N TYR A 45 -10.99 -2.10 -8.74
CA TYR A 45 -10.15 -3.28 -8.85
C TYR A 45 -9.02 -3.07 -9.87
N ASP A 46 -9.34 -2.47 -11.01
CA ASP A 46 -8.35 -2.22 -12.04
C ASP A 46 -7.26 -1.25 -11.58
N SER A 47 -7.65 -0.20 -10.87
CA SER A 47 -6.68 0.75 -10.33
C SER A 47 -5.74 0.08 -9.33
N LEU A 48 -6.28 -0.78 -8.48
CA LEU A 48 -5.46 -1.48 -7.51
C LEU A 48 -4.53 -2.48 -8.20
N ARG A 49 -5.03 -3.20 -9.18
CA ARG A 49 -4.20 -4.12 -9.96
C ARG A 49 -3.01 -3.41 -10.57
N ARG A 50 -3.26 -2.24 -11.16
CA ARG A 50 -2.20 -1.45 -11.77
C ARG A 50 -1.18 -1.01 -10.71
N LEU A 51 -1.67 -0.57 -9.56
CA LEU A 51 -0.80 -0.15 -8.47
C LEU A 51 0.10 -1.29 -8.01
N VAL A 52 -0.48 -2.47 -7.85
CA VAL A 52 0.26 -3.67 -7.43
C VAL A 52 1.29 -4.05 -8.49
N SER A 53 0.90 -4.00 -9.75
CA SER A 53 1.80 -4.33 -10.86
C SER A 53 2.97 -3.36 -10.91
N ASP A 54 2.71 -2.07 -10.78
CA ASP A 54 3.76 -1.05 -10.79
C ASP A 54 4.71 -1.23 -9.63
N PHE A 55 4.18 -1.62 -8.49
CA PHE A 55 5.02 -1.84 -7.31
C PHE A 55 5.96 -3.04 -7.50
N ARG A 56 5.50 -4.07 -8.18
CA ARG A 56 6.33 -5.25 -8.45
C ARG A 56 7.38 -5.02 -9.53
N ALA A 57 7.11 -4.09 -10.41
CA ALA A 57 8.02 -3.79 -11.52
C ALA A 57 9.33 -3.07 -11.05
#